data_f7725164e297a7feaf662676c8b07368
#
_entry.id   f7725164e297a7feaf662676c8b07368
#
_cell.length_a   1.000
_cell.length_b   1.000
_cell.length_c   1.000
_cell.angle_alpha   90.00
_cell.angle_beta   90.00
_cell.angle_gamma   90.00
#
_symmetry.space_group_name_H-M   'P 1'
#
loop_
_entity.id
_entity.type
_entity.pdbx_description
1 polymer ?
#
loop_
_entity_poly.entity_id
_entity_poly.type
_entity_poly.pdbx_seq_one_letter_code
_entity_poly.pdbx_strand_id
1 'polypeptide(L)'
;MQLNDEKKIRLEYRVEPGCLGPQGLSHIEDFCRYANKHIKSPYYAQFLFTPRYDKQKSERQYSVNSRNLSQVQAKLYFNHFQINIV
;
A
#
# COMPACT_ATOMS: atom_id res chain seq x y z
N MET A 1 -2.01 9.73 19.44
CA MET A 1 -2.52 10.82 18.58
C MET A 1 -2.92 10.24 17.23
N GLN A 2 -4.12 10.52 16.79
CA GLN A 2 -4.58 10.09 15.47
C GLN A 2 -4.46 11.25 14.48
N LEU A 3 -3.88 10.95 13.32
CA LEU A 3 -3.89 11.90 12.21
C LEU A 3 -5.22 11.83 11.47
N ASN A 4 -5.66 12.96 10.93
CA ASN A 4 -6.77 12.97 9.97
C ASN A 4 -6.38 12.16 8.74
N ASP A 5 -7.35 11.52 8.11
CA ASP A 5 -7.10 10.71 6.91
C ASP A 5 -6.41 11.51 5.80
N GLU A 6 -6.69 12.80 5.70
CA GLU A 6 -6.03 13.69 4.74
C GLU A 6 -4.53 13.83 4.96
N LYS A 7 -4.06 13.63 6.20
CA LYS A 7 -2.65 13.75 6.56
C LYS A 7 -1.91 12.43 6.57
N LYS A 8 -2.63 11.32 6.46
CA LYS A 8 -2.02 10.00 6.39
C LYS A 8 -1.47 9.74 5.01
N ILE A 9 -0.32 9.07 4.96
CA ILE A 9 0.15 8.53 3.70
C ILE A 9 -0.67 7.27 3.38
N ARG A 10 -1.15 7.21 2.16
CA ARG A 10 -1.84 6.02 1.67
C ARG A 10 -0.87 5.22 0.81
N LEU A 11 -0.63 3.98 1.21
CA LEU A 11 0.16 3.03 0.43
C LEU A 11 -0.78 1.99 -0.16
N GLU A 12 -0.91 2.01 -1.48
CA GLU A 12 -1.57 0.94 -2.21
C GLU A 12 -0.52 -0.05 -2.67
N TYR A 13 -0.59 -1.26 -2.17
CA TYR A 13 0.28 -2.35 -2.58
C TYR A 13 -0.49 -3.27 -3.50
N ARG A 14 -0.04 -3.35 -4.75
CA ARG A 14 -0.65 -4.23 -5.76
C ARG A 14 0.05 -5.57 -5.74
N VAL A 15 -0.68 -6.58 -5.28
CA VAL A 15 -0.13 -7.92 -5.10
C VAL A 15 -0.14 -8.67 -6.42
N GLU A 16 1.03 -9.15 -6.82
CA GLU A 16 1.18 -9.95 -8.04
C GLU A 16 0.60 -11.34 -7.82
N PRO A 17 -0.38 -11.78 -8.63
CA PRO A 17 -0.96 -13.13 -8.46
C PRO A 17 0.08 -14.25 -8.51
N GLY A 18 1.12 -14.09 -9.33
CA GLY A 18 2.20 -15.08 -9.42
C GLY A 18 2.93 -15.33 -8.12
N CYS A 19 2.93 -14.37 -7.19
CA CYS A 19 3.55 -14.54 -5.87
C CYS A 19 2.81 -15.56 -5.00
N LEU A 20 1.56 -15.89 -5.33
CA LEU A 20 0.73 -16.84 -4.60
C LEU A 20 0.81 -18.26 -5.19
N GLY A 21 1.69 -18.48 -6.15
CA GLY A 21 1.88 -19.78 -6.79
C GLY A 21 1.03 -19.98 -8.04
N PRO A 22 0.96 -21.21 -8.57
CA PRO A 22 0.31 -21.47 -9.87
C PRO A 22 -1.17 -21.12 -9.91
N GLN A 23 -1.87 -21.11 -8.78
CA GLN A 23 -3.29 -20.79 -8.70
C GLN A 23 -3.53 -19.38 -8.15
N GLY A 24 -2.52 -18.51 -8.23
CA GLY A 24 -2.60 -17.17 -7.66
C GLY A 24 -3.74 -16.34 -8.22
N LEU A 25 -4.05 -16.45 -9.52
CA LEU A 25 -5.15 -15.69 -10.11
C LEU A 25 -6.50 -16.02 -9.48
N SER A 26 -6.72 -17.28 -9.06
CA SER A 26 -7.99 -17.65 -8.45
C SER A 26 -8.09 -17.27 -6.98
N HIS A 27 -6.95 -16.93 -6.33
CA HIS A 27 -6.91 -16.63 -4.89
C HIS A 27 -6.56 -15.18 -4.58
N ILE A 28 -6.18 -14.39 -5.58
CA ILE A 28 -5.63 -13.05 -5.33
C ILE A 28 -6.63 -12.11 -4.64
N GLU A 29 -7.89 -12.16 -5.02
CA GLU A 29 -8.89 -11.29 -4.41
C GLU A 29 -9.15 -11.66 -2.96
N ASP A 30 -9.23 -12.95 -2.66
CA ASP A 30 -9.39 -13.43 -1.28
C ASP A 30 -8.17 -13.08 -0.44
N PHE A 31 -6.98 -13.21 -1.00
CA PHE A 31 -5.75 -12.82 -0.32
C PHE A 31 -5.75 -11.35 0.04
N CYS A 32 -6.08 -10.48 -0.92
CA CYS A 32 -6.12 -9.04 -0.68
C CYS A 32 -7.18 -8.66 0.36
N ARG A 33 -8.34 -9.30 0.29
CA ARG A 33 -9.39 -9.08 1.30
C ARG A 33 -8.93 -9.49 2.68
N TYR A 34 -8.25 -10.63 2.78
CA TYR A 34 -7.66 -11.09 4.04
C TYR A 34 -6.61 -10.10 4.55
N ALA A 35 -5.70 -9.66 3.69
CA ALA A 35 -4.64 -8.73 4.08
C ALA A 35 -5.23 -7.39 4.57
N ASN A 36 -6.22 -6.86 3.86
CA ASN A 36 -6.87 -5.60 4.25
C ASN A 36 -7.57 -5.71 5.60
N LYS A 37 -8.07 -6.90 5.93
CA LYS A 37 -8.76 -7.13 7.20
C LYS A 37 -7.78 -7.33 8.37
N HIS A 38 -6.67 -8.04 8.15
CA HIS A 38 -5.80 -8.51 9.22
C HIS A 38 -4.51 -7.71 9.39
N ILE A 39 -4.02 -7.06 8.33
CA ILE A 39 -2.83 -6.23 8.43
C ILE A 39 -3.27 -4.82 8.85
N LYS A 40 -2.90 -4.43 10.06
CA LYS A 40 -3.28 -3.13 10.60
C LYS A 40 -2.33 -2.06 10.12
N SER A 41 -2.88 -0.94 9.69
CA SER A 41 -2.10 0.25 9.34
C SER A 41 -1.63 0.97 10.59
N PRO A 42 -0.40 1.52 10.60
CA PRO A 42 0.04 2.39 11.68
C PRO A 42 -0.75 3.72 11.65
N TYR A 43 -0.64 4.51 12.73
CA TYR A 43 -1.44 5.73 12.87
C TYR A 43 -1.16 6.79 11.78
N TYR A 44 0.03 6.75 11.18
CA TYR A 44 0.46 7.74 10.18
C TYR A 44 0.14 7.32 8.74
N ALA A 45 -0.38 6.12 8.53
CA ALA A 45 -0.54 5.57 7.19
C ALA A 45 -1.84 4.79 7.06
N GLN A 46 -2.26 4.60 5.83
CA GLN A 46 -3.33 3.70 5.48
C GLN A 46 -2.80 2.72 4.43
N PHE A 47 -2.77 1.44 4.77
CA PHE A 47 -2.33 0.40 3.84
C PHE A 47 -3.54 -0.20 3.13
N LEU A 48 -3.41 -0.41 1.84
CA LEU A 48 -4.44 -1.03 1.02
C LEU A 48 -3.80 -2.06 0.11
N PHE A 49 -4.32 -3.27 0.13
CA PHE A 49 -3.85 -4.37 -0.72
C PHE A 49 -4.87 -4.62 -1.82
N THR A 50 -4.42 -4.58 -3.07
CA THR A 50 -5.26 -4.80 -4.25
C THR A 50 -4.58 -5.77 -5.20
N PRO A 51 -5.33 -6.49 -6.05
CA PRO A 51 -4.71 -7.34 -7.05
C PRO A 51 -4.00 -6.51 -8.13
N ARG A 52 -2.86 -7.00 -8.59
CA ARG A 52 -2.14 -6.38 -9.70
C ARG A 52 -2.53 -7.07 -11.00
N TYR A 53 -3.63 -6.61 -11.60
CA TYR A 53 -4.06 -7.11 -12.91
C TYR A 53 -3.40 -6.36 -14.05
N ASP A 54 -3.14 -5.06 -13.86
CA ASP A 54 -2.51 -4.22 -14.86
C ASP A 54 -1.00 -4.15 -14.59
N LYS A 55 -0.24 -4.83 -15.43
CA LYS A 55 1.22 -4.91 -15.31
C LYS A 55 1.91 -3.57 -15.60
N GLN A 56 1.22 -2.61 -16.20
CA GLN A 56 1.78 -1.27 -16.43
C GLN A 56 1.74 -0.40 -15.18
N LYS A 57 0.88 -0.71 -14.23
CA LYS A 57 0.85 0.00 -12.95
C LYS A 57 1.94 -0.53 -12.04
N SER A 58 2.56 0.38 -11.28
CA SER A 58 3.59 0.00 -10.33
C SER A 58 3.02 -0.89 -9.23
N GLU A 59 3.88 -1.70 -8.64
CA GLU A 59 3.52 -2.57 -7.52
C GLU A 59 3.12 -1.78 -6.28
N ARG A 60 3.74 -0.61 -6.07
CA ARG A 60 3.47 0.26 -4.93
C ARG A 60 3.13 1.65 -5.43
N GLN A 61 2.11 2.24 -4.81
CA GLN A 61 1.75 3.63 -5.08
C GLN A 61 1.50 4.35 -3.77
N TYR A 62 2.13 5.51 -3.62
CA TYR A 62 2.00 6.35 -2.44
C TYR A 62 1.19 7.58 -2.78
N SER A 63 0.33 8.00 -1.86
CA SER A 63 -0.45 9.23 -2.01
C SER A 63 -0.72 9.87 -0.66
N VAL A 64 -0.88 11.19 -0.66
CA VAL A 64 -1.34 11.96 0.50
C VAL A 64 -2.41 12.91 -0.01
N ASN A 65 -3.56 12.89 0.62
CA ASN A 65 -4.69 13.75 0.25
C ASN A 65 -5.00 13.66 -1.25
N SER A 66 -5.06 12.43 -1.77
CA SER A 66 -5.33 12.12 -3.19
C SER A 66 -4.26 12.59 -4.16
N ARG A 67 -3.11 13.06 -3.69
CA ARG A 67 -1.97 13.40 -4.53
C ARG A 67 -0.98 12.24 -4.55
N ASN A 68 -0.66 11.77 -5.75
CA ASN A 68 0.33 10.73 -5.92
C ASN A 68 1.72 11.26 -5.59
N LEU A 69 2.48 10.47 -4.84
CA LEU A 69 3.85 10.79 -4.47
C LEU A 69 4.82 9.92 -5.25
N SER A 70 5.98 10.48 -5.61
CA SER A 70 7.11 9.69 -6.06
C SER A 70 7.70 8.92 -4.88
N GLN A 71 8.56 7.93 -5.16
CA GLN A 71 9.26 7.21 -4.10
C GLN A 71 10.10 8.14 -3.22
N VAL A 72 10.72 9.15 -3.83
CA VAL A 72 11.53 10.12 -3.08
C VAL A 72 10.64 10.93 -2.15
N GLN A 73 9.49 11.41 -2.64
CA GLN A 73 8.55 12.18 -1.82
C GLN A 73 7.99 11.33 -0.68
N ALA A 74 7.64 10.08 -0.96
CA ALA A 74 7.16 9.17 0.07
C ALA A 74 8.21 8.94 1.15
N LYS A 75 9.46 8.76 0.75
CA LYS A 75 10.57 8.57 1.68
C LYS A 75 10.75 9.79 2.57
N LEU A 76 10.66 10.99 2.02
CA LEU A 76 10.73 12.23 2.80
C LEU A 76 9.56 12.33 3.78
N TYR A 77 8.37 11.95 3.37
CA TYR A 77 7.20 11.93 4.24
C TYR A 77 7.40 10.99 5.42
N PHE A 78 7.91 9.78 5.17
CA PHE A 78 8.19 8.83 6.24
C PHE A 78 9.30 9.32 7.17
N ASN A 79 10.32 9.98 6.63
CA ASN A 79 11.38 10.57 7.44
C ASN A 79 10.84 11.62 8.39
N HIS A 80 9.81 12.36 8.01
CA HIS A 80 9.15 13.33 8.88
C HIS A 80 8.64 12.67 10.16
N PHE A 81 8.20 11.41 10.09
CA PHE A 81 7.76 10.63 11.24
C PHE A 81 8.89 9.81 11.86
N GLN A 82 10.13 10.02 11.45
CA GLN A 82 11.32 9.30 11.94
C GLN A 82 11.21 7.78 11.73
N ILE A 83 10.68 7.40 10.58
CA ILE A 83 10.46 6.00 10.23
C ILE A 83 11.42 5.61 9.12
N ASN A 84 12.14 4.50 9.34
CA ASN A 84 13.01 3.95 8.31
C ASN A 84 12.20 3.05 7.39
N ILE A 85 12.17 3.41 6.11
CA ILE A 85 11.66 2.52 5.08
C ILE A 85 12.85 1.81 4.48
N VAL A 86 12.81 0.52 4.56
CA VAL A 86 13.81 -0.33 3.94
C VAL A 86 13.30 -0.76 2.57
#